data_be774079f8666eb557c15d8790909634
#
_entry.id   be774079f8666eb557c15d8790909634
#
_cell.length_a   1.000
_cell.length_b   1.000
_cell.length_c   1.000
_cell.angle_alpha   90.00
_cell.angle_beta   90.00
_cell.angle_gamma   90.00
#
_symmetry.space_group_name_H-M   'P 1'
#
loop_
_entity.id
_entity.type
_entity.pdbx_description
1 polymer ?
#
loop_
_entity_poly.entity_id
_entity_poly.type
_entity_poly.pdbx_seq_one_letter_code
_entity_poly.pdbx_strand_id
1 'polypeptide(L)'
;MNYIVMRGGRGASSSYGGDRNTGGTGKPMKFYDKTKSFQGMTKHEFENAIRDKTVEYIGVFNDKGELLVAGTSYSPNAVGVPTNHPRWNEVHDLTHNHPYKPANEPNRTIGATFSTADVENHLALDIKGETRAVSNGPNENTYIFRAKAGAKQNKNAFLKHSQKSEGVWNRDSTKKVKEVEKRLAKQGKTLSPAQRNQIVYGTAKHSWKSKAVTRAGYEYIEVKKSHW
;
A
#
# COMPACT_ATOMS: atom_id res chain seq x y z
N MET A 1 11.23 13.69 -15.89
CA MET A 1 9.89 13.36 -15.35
C MET A 1 10.09 12.73 -13.99
N ASN A 2 9.66 13.41 -12.93
CA ASN A 2 9.79 12.87 -11.57
C ASN A 2 8.51 12.12 -11.24
N TYR A 3 8.57 10.79 -11.17
CA TYR A 3 7.47 9.97 -10.70
C TYR A 3 7.69 9.61 -9.23
N ILE A 4 6.68 9.81 -8.40
CA ILE A 4 6.62 9.21 -7.08
C ILE A 4 6.10 7.79 -7.24
N VAL A 5 6.65 6.84 -6.49
CA VAL A 5 6.34 5.41 -6.64
C VAL A 5 5.57 4.92 -5.43
N MET A 6 4.35 4.45 -5.64
CA MET A 6 3.62 3.63 -4.66
C MET A 6 4.19 2.21 -4.71
N ARG A 7 4.39 1.59 -3.57
CA ARG A 7 4.98 0.24 -3.48
C ARG A 7 4.06 -0.68 -2.71
N GLY A 8 3.63 -1.75 -3.36
CA GLY A 8 2.92 -2.84 -2.70
C GLY A 8 3.80 -3.53 -1.67
N GLY A 9 3.20 -3.83 -0.52
CA GLY A 9 3.85 -4.30 0.68
C GLY A 9 4.82 -5.46 0.52
N ARG A 10 6.08 -5.16 0.28
CA ARG A 10 7.17 -6.02 0.68
C ARG A 10 7.55 -5.68 2.13
N GLY A 11 7.51 -6.68 3.01
CA GLY A 11 8.40 -6.71 4.15
C GLY A 11 9.83 -6.87 3.67
N ALA A 12 10.35 -5.90 2.93
CA ALA A 12 11.71 -5.88 2.47
C ALA A 12 12.33 -4.58 2.96
N SER A 13 13.47 -4.72 3.60
CA SER A 13 14.37 -3.64 3.95
C SER A 13 14.41 -2.61 2.82
N SER A 14 13.74 -1.49 2.98
CA SER A 14 14.11 -0.30 2.26
C SER A 14 15.45 0.13 2.84
N SER A 15 16.54 -0.20 2.15
CA SER A 15 17.77 0.52 2.38
C SER A 15 17.47 2.00 2.08
N TYR A 16 17.34 2.78 3.12
CA TYR A 16 17.26 4.22 3.06
C TYR A 16 18.46 4.72 2.24
N GLY A 17 18.23 5.22 1.05
CA GLY A 17 19.26 5.74 0.16
C GLY A 17 19.04 5.44 -1.33
N GLY A 18 18.13 4.55 -1.67
CA GLY A 18 17.75 4.31 -3.07
C GLY A 18 16.84 5.42 -3.60
N ASP A 19 17.17 5.93 -4.76
CA ASP A 19 16.40 6.91 -5.51
C ASP A 19 14.91 6.53 -5.49
N ARG A 20 14.06 7.38 -4.91
CA ARG A 20 12.61 7.16 -4.72
C ARG A 20 11.86 6.92 -6.03
N ASN A 21 12.51 7.17 -7.18
CA ASN A 21 11.93 7.08 -8.51
C ASN A 21 12.22 5.75 -9.25
N THR A 22 12.93 4.80 -8.66
CA THR A 22 13.48 3.69 -9.46
C THR A 22 12.89 2.31 -9.18
N GLY A 23 11.86 2.17 -8.36
CA GLY A 23 11.28 0.85 -8.09
C GLY A 23 12.28 -0.22 -7.58
N GLY A 24 13.48 0.20 -7.17
CA GLY A 24 14.57 -0.69 -6.73
C GLY A 24 15.49 -1.21 -7.85
N THR A 25 15.29 -0.80 -9.09
CA THR A 25 16.08 -1.24 -10.26
C THR A 25 17.09 -0.21 -10.76
N GLY A 26 17.15 0.96 -10.12
CA GLY A 26 18.00 2.08 -10.56
C GLY A 26 17.49 2.81 -11.83
N LYS A 27 16.39 2.34 -12.44
CA LYS A 27 15.79 2.97 -13.63
C LYS A 27 14.47 3.68 -13.25
N PRO A 28 14.18 4.86 -13.84
CA PRO A 28 12.89 5.52 -13.67
C PRO A 28 11.73 4.59 -14.02
N MET A 29 10.71 4.54 -13.15
CA MET A 29 9.55 3.71 -13.41
C MET A 29 8.64 4.39 -14.45
N LYS A 30 8.40 3.71 -15.56
CA LYS A 30 7.54 4.22 -16.62
C LYS A 30 6.08 4.05 -16.20
N PHE A 31 5.30 5.12 -16.35
CA PHE A 31 3.85 5.08 -16.19
C PHE A 31 3.17 4.89 -17.54
N TYR A 32 2.22 3.99 -17.60
CA TYR A 32 1.40 3.71 -18.79
C TYR A 32 -0.03 4.12 -18.46
N ASP A 33 -0.46 5.21 -19.09
CA ASP A 33 -1.81 5.73 -18.95
C ASP A 33 -2.86 4.72 -19.46
N LYS A 34 -3.84 4.46 -18.65
CA LYS A 34 -5.00 3.58 -18.90
C LYS A 34 -6.33 4.27 -18.60
N THR A 35 -6.33 5.59 -18.44
CA THR A 35 -7.51 6.37 -18.05
C THR A 35 -8.72 6.05 -18.90
N LYS A 36 -8.56 5.95 -20.23
CA LYS A 36 -9.65 5.59 -21.13
C LYS A 36 -10.35 4.27 -20.80
N SER A 37 -9.60 3.29 -20.25
CA SER A 37 -10.15 1.97 -19.88
C SER A 37 -11.01 2.00 -18.62
N PHE A 38 -10.93 3.06 -17.84
CA PHE A 38 -11.62 3.24 -16.56
C PHE A 38 -12.47 4.51 -16.53
N GLN A 39 -12.60 5.20 -17.67
CA GLN A 39 -13.35 6.46 -17.76
C GLN A 39 -14.80 6.27 -17.36
N GLY A 40 -15.31 7.19 -16.53
CA GLY A 40 -16.69 7.14 -16.04
C GLY A 40 -16.93 6.20 -14.85
N MET A 41 -15.92 5.44 -14.43
CA MET A 41 -16.03 4.61 -13.24
C MET A 41 -16.02 5.47 -11.97
N THR A 42 -16.90 5.15 -11.04
CA THR A 42 -16.79 5.60 -9.65
C THR A 42 -15.54 5.02 -9.01
N LYS A 43 -15.11 5.59 -7.88
CA LYS A 43 -13.96 5.07 -7.11
C LYS A 43 -14.14 3.59 -6.75
N HIS A 44 -15.35 3.20 -6.37
CA HIS A 44 -15.66 1.82 -6.00
C HIS A 44 -15.59 0.86 -7.20
N GLU A 45 -16.13 1.24 -8.35
CA GLU A 45 -16.04 0.43 -9.58
C GLU A 45 -14.60 0.27 -10.04
N PHE A 46 -13.80 1.35 -9.93
CA PHE A 46 -12.38 1.30 -10.20
C PHE A 46 -11.65 0.33 -9.25
N GLU A 47 -11.92 0.39 -7.94
CA GLU A 47 -11.35 -0.53 -6.95
C GLU A 47 -11.64 -1.99 -7.28
N ASN A 48 -12.88 -2.30 -7.65
CA ASN A 48 -13.26 -3.65 -8.06
C ASN A 48 -12.56 -4.08 -9.35
N ALA A 49 -12.43 -3.18 -10.33
CA ALA A 49 -11.77 -3.46 -11.59
C ALA A 49 -10.27 -3.73 -11.48
N ILE A 50 -9.59 -3.12 -10.48
CA ILE A 50 -8.15 -3.30 -10.28
C ILE A 50 -7.81 -4.38 -9.24
N ARG A 51 -8.74 -4.80 -8.40
CA ARG A 51 -8.52 -5.70 -7.26
C ARG A 51 -7.80 -6.99 -7.65
N ASP A 52 -8.24 -7.63 -8.74
CA ASP A 52 -7.72 -8.92 -9.21
C ASP A 52 -6.59 -8.79 -10.25
N LYS A 53 -6.11 -7.59 -10.50
CA LYS A 53 -4.96 -7.40 -11.40
C LYS A 53 -3.68 -7.97 -10.79
N THR A 54 -2.86 -8.57 -11.63
CA THR A 54 -1.58 -9.20 -11.25
C THR A 54 -0.43 -8.21 -11.16
N VAL A 55 -0.65 -6.97 -11.61
CA VAL A 55 0.27 -5.83 -11.49
C VAL A 55 -0.43 -4.68 -10.79
N GLU A 56 0.34 -3.75 -10.23
CA GLU A 56 -0.23 -2.58 -9.57
C GLU A 56 -0.79 -1.58 -10.58
N TYR A 57 -2.00 -1.14 -10.30
CA TYR A 57 -2.68 -0.01 -10.93
C TYR A 57 -2.88 1.10 -9.91
N ILE A 58 -2.93 2.32 -10.37
CA ILE A 58 -3.32 3.49 -9.58
C ILE A 58 -4.41 4.26 -10.30
N GLY A 59 -5.37 4.78 -9.53
CA GLY A 59 -6.36 5.78 -9.93
C GLY A 59 -6.25 7.01 -9.05
N VAL A 60 -6.35 8.16 -9.66
CA VAL A 60 -6.29 9.48 -9.03
C VAL A 60 -7.62 10.15 -9.24
N PHE A 61 -8.24 10.63 -8.17
CA PHE A 61 -9.59 11.19 -8.17
C PHE A 61 -9.59 12.61 -7.62
N ASN A 62 -10.53 13.44 -8.11
CA ASN A 62 -10.79 14.73 -7.51
C ASN A 62 -11.77 14.63 -6.32
N ASP A 63 -12.09 15.75 -5.70
CA ASP A 63 -13.01 15.85 -4.54
C ASP A 63 -14.46 15.47 -4.87
N LYS A 64 -14.84 15.49 -6.17
CA LYS A 64 -16.15 15.03 -6.66
C LYS A 64 -16.19 13.54 -6.96
N GLY A 65 -15.06 12.82 -6.78
CA GLY A 65 -14.94 11.41 -7.11
C GLY A 65 -14.76 11.13 -8.60
N GLU A 66 -14.46 12.14 -9.42
CA GLU A 66 -14.16 11.99 -10.83
C GLU A 66 -12.74 11.43 -11.00
N LEU A 67 -12.58 10.41 -11.85
CA LEU A 67 -11.29 9.87 -12.21
C LEU A 67 -10.52 10.84 -13.10
N LEU A 68 -9.41 11.35 -12.61
CA LEU A 68 -8.53 12.26 -13.34
C LEU A 68 -7.55 11.49 -14.25
N VAL A 69 -6.91 10.48 -13.67
CA VAL A 69 -5.96 9.63 -14.39
C VAL A 69 -5.89 8.27 -13.73
N ALA A 70 -5.74 7.23 -14.55
CA ALA A 70 -5.45 5.86 -14.08
C ALA A 70 -4.38 5.22 -14.93
N GLY A 71 -3.60 4.31 -14.35
CA GLY A 71 -2.56 3.61 -15.10
C GLY A 71 -1.80 2.60 -14.28
N THR A 72 -0.75 2.08 -14.91
CA THR A 72 0.11 1.03 -14.33
C THR A 72 1.55 1.22 -14.75
N SER A 73 2.47 0.66 -14.01
CA SER A 73 3.88 0.51 -14.40
C SER A 73 4.24 -0.92 -14.81
N TYR A 74 3.22 -1.79 -14.96
CA TYR A 74 3.37 -3.22 -15.21
C TYR A 74 4.28 -3.93 -14.21
N SER A 75 4.35 -3.41 -13.00
CA SER A 75 5.07 -4.03 -11.88
C SER A 75 4.07 -4.59 -10.87
N PRO A 76 4.31 -5.80 -10.32
CA PRO A 76 3.46 -6.34 -9.27
C PRO A 76 3.74 -5.76 -7.87
N ASN A 77 4.74 -4.90 -7.75
CA ASN A 77 5.23 -4.41 -6.45
C ASN A 77 5.29 -2.88 -6.35
N ALA A 78 4.99 -2.17 -7.43
CA ALA A 78 5.05 -0.71 -7.43
C ALA A 78 4.35 -0.11 -8.64
N VAL A 79 3.79 1.07 -8.48
CA VAL A 79 3.22 1.87 -9.56
C VAL A 79 3.67 3.32 -9.42
N GLY A 80 4.03 3.94 -10.54
CA GLY A 80 4.37 5.36 -10.59
C GLY A 80 3.12 6.24 -10.45
N VAL A 81 3.25 7.35 -9.73
CA VAL A 81 2.19 8.36 -9.60
C VAL A 81 2.46 9.47 -10.61
N PRO A 82 1.54 9.78 -11.54
CA PRO A 82 1.76 10.75 -12.61
C PRO A 82 1.60 12.19 -12.12
N THR A 83 2.50 12.66 -11.27
CA THR A 83 2.45 14.00 -10.65
C THR A 83 2.57 15.16 -11.64
N ASN A 84 2.93 14.88 -12.89
CA ASN A 84 2.97 15.86 -13.98
C ASN A 84 1.65 15.92 -14.79
N HIS A 85 0.59 15.25 -14.34
CA HIS A 85 -0.71 15.34 -14.98
C HIS A 85 -1.24 16.79 -14.97
N PRO A 86 -1.80 17.33 -16.08
CA PRO A 86 -2.26 18.73 -16.14
C PRO A 86 -3.25 19.14 -15.05
N ARG A 87 -4.10 18.19 -14.62
CA ARG A 87 -5.08 18.40 -13.56
C ARG A 87 -4.60 17.95 -12.18
N TRP A 88 -3.28 17.91 -11.92
CA TRP A 88 -2.74 17.45 -10.64
C TRP A 88 -3.20 18.31 -9.45
N ASN A 89 -3.46 19.58 -9.68
CA ASN A 89 -3.99 20.51 -8.66
C ASN A 89 -5.41 20.17 -8.17
N GLU A 90 -6.14 19.33 -8.89
CA GLU A 90 -7.48 18.85 -8.53
C GLU A 90 -7.43 17.55 -7.71
N VAL A 91 -6.27 16.97 -7.51
CA VAL A 91 -6.13 15.67 -6.84
C VAL A 91 -6.59 15.76 -5.39
N HIS A 92 -7.51 14.86 -5.05
CA HIS A 92 -8.03 14.71 -3.70
C HIS A 92 -7.74 13.33 -3.13
N ASP A 93 -7.98 12.26 -3.90
CA ASP A 93 -7.83 10.88 -3.47
C ASP A 93 -6.92 10.07 -4.38
N LEU A 94 -6.22 9.09 -3.79
CA LEU A 94 -5.46 8.07 -4.50
C LEU A 94 -6.00 6.68 -4.19
N THR A 95 -6.10 5.83 -5.20
CA THR A 95 -6.46 4.41 -5.02
C THR A 95 -5.50 3.54 -5.83
N HIS A 96 -4.96 2.49 -5.22
CA HIS A 96 -4.12 1.50 -5.90
C HIS A 96 -4.42 0.09 -5.40
N ASN A 97 -3.97 -0.93 -6.13
CA ASN A 97 -4.09 -2.31 -5.67
C ASN A 97 -2.76 -2.87 -5.21
N HIS A 98 -2.84 -3.80 -4.26
CA HIS A 98 -1.73 -4.66 -3.85
C HIS A 98 -1.99 -6.08 -4.37
N PRO A 99 -1.40 -6.47 -5.51
CA PRO A 99 -1.60 -7.78 -6.08
C PRO A 99 -1.18 -8.88 -5.09
N TYR A 100 -2.01 -9.90 -4.96
CA TYR A 100 -1.71 -11.10 -4.19
C TYR A 100 -1.27 -12.21 -5.15
N LYS A 101 -0.12 -12.79 -4.87
CA LYS A 101 0.35 -13.97 -5.59
C LYS A 101 0.36 -15.18 -4.66
N PRO A 102 -0.02 -16.37 -5.19
CA PRO A 102 0.05 -17.62 -4.45
C PRO A 102 1.43 -17.91 -3.87
N ALA A 103 1.43 -18.72 -2.83
CA ALA A 103 2.61 -19.00 -2.02
C ALA A 103 3.79 -19.66 -2.75
N ASN A 104 3.52 -20.34 -3.85
CA ASN A 104 4.49 -21.11 -4.65
C ASN A 104 5.20 -20.27 -5.72
N GLU A 105 4.81 -19.00 -5.92
CA GLU A 105 5.50 -18.15 -6.89
C GLU A 105 6.69 -17.42 -6.26
N PRO A 106 7.87 -17.44 -6.91
CA PRO A 106 8.97 -16.58 -6.53
C PRO A 106 8.57 -15.11 -6.70
N ASN A 107 9.05 -14.21 -5.86
CA ASN A 107 8.76 -12.78 -5.90
C ASN A 107 7.29 -12.37 -5.65
N ARG A 108 6.55 -13.15 -4.91
CA ARG A 108 5.17 -12.84 -4.58
C ARG A 108 4.99 -11.55 -3.78
N THR A 109 3.92 -10.87 -4.08
CA THR A 109 3.37 -9.80 -3.27
C THR A 109 2.41 -10.36 -2.23
N ILE A 110 2.31 -9.71 -1.09
CA ILE A 110 1.56 -10.27 0.06
C ILE A 110 0.08 -9.86 0.03
N GLY A 111 -0.35 -9.03 -0.93
CA GLY A 111 -1.71 -8.49 -0.92
C GLY A 111 -2.03 -7.84 0.43
N ALA A 112 -1.09 -7.09 0.97
CA ALA A 112 -1.11 -6.61 2.34
C ALA A 112 -1.68 -5.19 2.43
N THR A 113 -1.78 -4.71 3.66
CA THR A 113 -2.02 -3.31 4.00
C THR A 113 -0.96 -2.38 3.40
N PHE A 114 -1.09 -1.09 3.65
CA PHE A 114 -0.12 -0.08 3.22
C PHE A 114 1.32 -0.46 3.54
N SER A 115 2.19 -0.19 2.59
CA SER A 115 3.62 -0.05 2.85
C SER A 115 3.90 1.32 3.51
N THR A 116 5.08 1.46 4.11
CA THR A 116 5.55 2.76 4.61
C THR A 116 5.57 3.81 3.49
N ALA A 117 5.99 3.40 2.28
CA ALA A 117 6.06 4.28 1.13
C ALA A 117 4.68 4.84 0.71
N ASP A 118 3.60 4.05 0.82
CA ASP A 118 2.25 4.51 0.45
C ASP A 118 1.79 5.66 1.34
N VAL A 119 2.00 5.53 2.64
CA VAL A 119 1.59 6.57 3.60
C VAL A 119 2.54 7.79 3.58
N GLU A 120 3.83 7.57 3.34
CA GLU A 120 4.77 8.67 3.14
C GLU A 120 4.46 9.46 1.87
N ASN A 121 4.05 8.79 0.79
CA ASN A 121 3.63 9.43 -0.44
C ASN A 121 2.32 10.21 -0.26
N HIS A 122 1.35 9.72 0.51
CA HIS A 122 0.16 10.49 0.88
C HIS A 122 0.55 11.85 1.47
N LEU A 123 1.54 11.86 2.38
CA LEU A 123 2.00 13.09 3.02
C LEU A 123 2.83 13.97 2.10
N ALA A 124 3.71 13.39 1.30
CA ALA A 124 4.60 14.10 0.39
C ALA A 124 3.85 14.76 -0.77
N LEU A 125 2.78 14.12 -1.23
CA LEU A 125 1.90 14.63 -2.30
C LEU A 125 0.81 15.57 -1.77
N ASP A 126 0.74 15.75 -0.46
CA ASP A 126 -0.26 16.58 0.22
C ASP A 126 -1.70 16.19 -0.16
N ILE A 127 -1.98 14.89 -0.21
CA ILE A 127 -3.29 14.36 -0.55
C ILE A 127 -4.32 14.85 0.49
N LYS A 128 -5.35 15.52 0.03
CA LYS A 128 -6.35 16.18 0.89
C LYS A 128 -7.39 15.21 1.44
N GLY A 129 -7.74 14.22 0.66
CA GLY A 129 -8.70 13.19 1.00
C GLY A 129 -8.03 11.92 1.54
N GLU A 130 -8.17 10.83 0.83
CA GLU A 130 -7.72 9.53 1.28
C GLU A 130 -6.79 8.83 0.28
N THR A 131 -5.86 8.05 0.81
CA THR A 131 -5.15 7.03 0.03
C THR A 131 -5.74 5.68 0.36
N ARG A 132 -6.07 4.91 -0.67
CA ARG A 132 -6.70 3.60 -0.56
C ARG A 132 -5.84 2.53 -1.21
N ALA A 133 -5.73 1.39 -0.54
CA ALA A 133 -5.10 0.20 -1.10
C ALA A 133 -6.11 -0.95 -1.11
N VAL A 134 -6.36 -1.53 -2.27
CA VAL A 134 -7.24 -2.68 -2.40
C VAL A 134 -6.43 -3.96 -2.57
N SER A 135 -6.85 -5.03 -1.93
CA SER A 135 -6.16 -6.31 -1.96
C SER A 135 -7.12 -7.43 -2.35
N ASN A 136 -6.65 -8.35 -3.17
CA ASN A 136 -7.30 -9.62 -3.45
C ASN A 136 -6.72 -10.79 -2.63
N GLY A 137 -5.97 -10.49 -1.59
CA GLY A 137 -5.46 -11.47 -0.64
C GLY A 137 -6.58 -12.15 0.16
N PRO A 138 -6.26 -13.04 1.10
CA PRO A 138 -7.24 -13.87 1.81
C PRO A 138 -8.41 -13.14 2.45
N ASN A 139 -8.29 -11.85 2.69
CA ASN A 139 -9.33 -11.04 3.32
C ASN A 139 -10.06 -10.10 2.36
N GLU A 140 -9.57 -9.95 1.13
CA GLU A 140 -10.11 -9.03 0.09
C GLU A 140 -10.46 -7.62 0.62
N ASN A 141 -9.64 -7.11 1.55
CA ASN A 141 -9.93 -5.85 2.22
C ASN A 141 -9.53 -4.64 1.38
N THR A 142 -10.21 -3.53 1.63
CA THR A 142 -9.74 -2.20 1.27
C THR A 142 -9.18 -1.52 2.51
N TYR A 143 -8.01 -0.95 2.38
CA TYR A 143 -7.32 -0.19 3.43
C TYR A 143 -7.38 1.28 3.09
N ILE A 144 -7.71 2.12 4.06
CA ILE A 144 -7.88 3.56 3.90
C ILE A 144 -6.98 4.27 4.89
N PHE A 145 -6.20 5.22 4.40
CA PHE A 145 -5.40 6.14 5.19
C PHE A 145 -5.80 7.56 4.86
N ARG A 146 -6.11 8.36 5.87
CA ARG A 146 -6.51 9.77 5.71
C ARG A 146 -6.27 10.60 6.96
N ALA A 147 -6.39 11.91 6.83
CA ALA A 147 -6.47 12.80 7.96
C ALA A 147 -7.73 12.47 8.80
N LYS A 148 -7.59 12.45 10.10
CA LYS A 148 -8.73 12.29 11.03
C LYS A 148 -9.52 13.61 11.09
N ALA A 149 -10.83 13.50 10.89
CA ALA A 149 -11.71 14.66 10.92
C ALA A 149 -11.57 15.45 12.23
N GLY A 150 -11.46 16.77 12.13
CA GLY A 150 -11.32 17.68 13.27
C GLY A 150 -9.99 17.60 14.02
N ALA A 151 -9.05 16.76 13.61
CA ALA A 151 -7.74 16.65 14.25
C ALA A 151 -6.69 17.51 13.54
N LYS A 152 -5.79 18.11 14.32
CA LYS A 152 -4.61 18.78 13.79
C LYS A 152 -3.59 17.72 13.35
N GLN A 153 -3.21 17.74 12.08
CA GLN A 153 -2.22 16.83 11.53
C GLN A 153 -0.79 17.24 11.94
N ASN A 154 0.00 16.25 12.34
CA ASN A 154 1.43 16.41 12.60
C ASN A 154 2.21 15.43 11.70
N LYS A 155 2.51 15.88 10.46
CA LYS A 155 3.23 15.10 9.46
C LYS A 155 4.56 14.56 9.99
N ASN A 156 5.33 15.39 10.71
CA ASN A 156 6.64 14.99 11.24
C ASN A 156 6.52 13.89 12.31
N ALA A 157 5.56 14.01 13.22
CA ALA A 157 5.32 12.98 14.23
C ALA A 157 4.88 11.66 13.59
N PHE A 158 4.04 11.73 12.54
CA PHE A 158 3.64 10.56 11.80
C PHE A 158 4.82 9.89 11.06
N LEU A 159 5.61 10.67 10.31
CA LEU A 159 6.79 10.16 9.58
C LEU A 159 7.79 9.49 10.53
N LYS A 160 8.07 10.11 11.68
CA LYS A 160 8.94 9.51 12.71
C LYS A 160 8.36 8.18 13.24
N HIS A 161 7.06 8.11 13.44
CA HIS A 161 6.38 6.87 13.83
C HIS A 161 6.47 5.81 12.73
N SER A 162 6.19 6.17 11.47
CA SER A 162 6.25 5.28 10.31
C SER A 162 7.62 4.63 10.17
N GLN A 163 8.68 5.43 10.18
CA GLN A 163 10.06 4.97 10.09
C GLN A 163 10.44 4.01 11.23
N LYS A 164 10.07 4.35 12.47
CA LYS A 164 10.30 3.49 13.63
C LYS A 164 9.51 2.18 13.53
N SER A 165 8.27 2.26 13.07
CA SER A 165 7.37 1.11 12.97
C SER A 165 7.84 0.08 11.96
N GLU A 166 8.45 0.49 10.85
CA GLU A 166 8.99 -0.44 9.86
C GLU A 166 10.09 -1.32 10.46
N GLY A 167 11.02 -0.74 11.19
CA GLY A 167 12.08 -1.50 11.87
C GLY A 167 11.53 -2.45 12.93
N VAL A 168 10.55 -1.99 13.71
CA VAL A 168 9.87 -2.82 14.73
C VAL A 168 9.12 -3.97 14.08
N TRP A 169 8.32 -3.68 13.07
CA TRP A 169 7.56 -4.66 12.33
C TRP A 169 8.44 -5.75 11.71
N ASN A 170 9.52 -5.37 11.01
CA ASN A 170 10.45 -6.33 10.40
C ASN A 170 11.08 -7.25 11.46
N ARG A 171 11.50 -6.70 12.59
CA ARG A 171 12.04 -7.48 13.71
C ARG A 171 11.01 -8.41 14.33
N ASP A 172 9.81 -7.89 14.62
CA ASP A 172 8.78 -8.62 15.35
C ASP A 172 8.15 -9.71 14.46
N SER A 173 7.96 -9.44 13.17
CA SER A 173 7.50 -10.46 12.21
C SER A 173 8.53 -11.59 12.06
N THR A 174 9.82 -11.26 11.94
CA THR A 174 10.90 -12.24 11.84
C THR A 174 10.96 -13.12 13.10
N LYS A 175 10.85 -12.51 14.28
CA LYS A 175 10.82 -13.25 15.56
C LYS A 175 9.63 -14.20 15.59
N LYS A 176 8.44 -13.72 15.30
CA LYS A 176 7.21 -14.51 15.31
C LYS A 176 7.22 -15.65 14.28
N VAL A 177 7.77 -15.40 13.10
CA VAL A 177 7.96 -16.45 12.09
C VAL A 177 8.85 -17.56 12.63
N LYS A 178 10.03 -17.23 13.18
CA LYS A 178 10.96 -18.21 13.76
C LYS A 178 10.35 -19.00 14.92
N GLU A 179 9.55 -18.36 15.78
CA GLU A 179 8.85 -19.04 16.88
C GLU A 179 7.85 -20.07 16.36
N VAL A 180 7.06 -19.71 15.33
CA VAL A 180 6.10 -20.63 14.72
C VAL A 180 6.81 -21.76 13.97
N GLU A 181 7.87 -21.49 13.23
CA GLU A 181 8.70 -22.50 12.57
C GLU A 181 9.27 -23.52 13.58
N LYS A 182 9.83 -23.05 14.68
CA LYS A 182 10.35 -23.93 15.75
C LYS A 182 9.26 -24.79 16.36
N ARG A 183 8.06 -24.24 16.57
CA ARG A 183 6.92 -25.02 17.09
C ARG A 183 6.44 -26.09 16.12
N LEU A 184 6.33 -25.75 14.83
CA LEU A 184 5.89 -26.69 13.78
C LEU A 184 6.92 -27.79 13.55
N ALA A 185 8.22 -27.48 13.58
CA ALA A 185 9.30 -28.46 13.43
C ALA A 185 9.25 -29.56 14.51
N LYS A 186 8.86 -29.22 15.75
CA LYS A 186 8.63 -30.21 16.83
C LYS A 186 7.49 -31.19 16.52
N GLN A 187 6.62 -30.83 15.59
CA GLN A 187 5.46 -31.64 15.15
C GLN A 187 5.74 -32.30 13.77
N GLY A 188 6.97 -32.25 13.26
CA GLY A 188 7.30 -32.72 11.92
C GLY A 188 6.66 -31.92 10.78
N LYS A 189 6.22 -30.66 11.07
CA LYS A 189 5.54 -29.79 10.11
C LYS A 189 6.39 -28.60 9.74
N THR A 190 6.13 -28.03 8.56
CA THR A 190 6.77 -26.81 8.08
C THR A 190 5.77 -25.68 8.00
N LEU A 191 6.25 -24.45 8.21
CA LEU A 191 5.45 -23.25 8.02
C LEU A 191 5.22 -23.01 6.52
N SER A 192 3.97 -23.05 6.09
CA SER A 192 3.64 -22.75 4.71
C SER A 192 3.92 -21.28 4.40
N PRO A 193 4.23 -20.94 3.14
CA PRO A 193 4.42 -19.57 2.73
C PRO A 193 3.18 -18.69 2.97
N ALA A 194 1.97 -19.21 2.82
CA ALA A 194 0.73 -18.48 3.13
C ALA A 194 0.62 -18.13 4.62
N GLN A 195 0.93 -19.09 5.51
CA GLN A 195 0.95 -18.84 6.96
C GLN A 195 2.04 -17.83 7.35
N ARG A 196 3.23 -17.89 6.72
CA ARG A 196 4.29 -16.90 6.92
C ARG A 196 3.80 -15.50 6.56
N ASN A 197 3.10 -15.35 5.44
CA ASN A 197 2.54 -14.07 5.01
C ASN A 197 1.49 -13.54 5.98
N GLN A 198 0.62 -14.38 6.50
CA GLN A 198 -0.38 -13.98 7.50
C GLN A 198 0.29 -13.43 8.77
N ILE A 199 1.41 -14.02 9.20
CA ILE A 199 2.18 -13.53 10.35
C ILE A 199 2.75 -12.14 10.05
N VAL A 200 3.42 -11.98 8.91
CA VAL A 200 4.02 -10.69 8.49
C VAL A 200 2.95 -9.63 8.35
N TYR A 201 1.86 -9.95 7.66
CA TYR A 201 0.71 -9.06 7.47
C TYR A 201 0.07 -8.62 8.78
N GLY A 202 -0.19 -9.56 9.69
CA GLY A 202 -0.77 -9.22 11.00
C GLY A 202 0.12 -8.29 11.81
N THR A 203 1.44 -8.41 11.69
CA THR A 203 2.41 -7.54 12.36
C THR A 203 2.41 -6.13 11.77
N ALA A 204 2.40 -6.01 10.44
CA ALA A 204 2.34 -4.73 9.75
C ALA A 204 1.06 -3.94 10.07
N LYS A 205 -0.08 -4.60 9.97
CA LYS A 205 -1.39 -4.04 10.27
C LYS A 205 -1.46 -3.44 11.68
N HIS A 206 -0.80 -4.08 12.65
CA HIS A 206 -0.78 -3.61 14.03
C HIS A 206 -0.12 -2.24 14.17
N SER A 207 0.91 -1.97 13.36
CA SER A 207 1.61 -0.67 13.34
C SER A 207 0.70 0.48 12.92
N TRP A 208 -0.13 0.27 11.90
CA TRP A 208 -1.05 1.32 11.41
C TRP A 208 -2.25 1.58 12.35
N LYS A 209 -2.67 0.58 13.11
CA LYS A 209 -3.72 0.71 14.15
C LYS A 209 -3.24 1.30 15.46
N SER A 210 -1.98 1.74 15.53
CA SER A 210 -1.41 2.25 16.77
C SER A 210 -1.98 3.61 17.17
N LYS A 211 -2.01 3.87 18.48
CA LYS A 211 -2.39 5.18 19.03
C LYS A 211 -1.51 6.33 18.54
N ALA A 212 -0.27 6.04 18.08
CA ALA A 212 0.63 7.04 17.55
C ALA A 212 0.12 7.64 16.24
N VAL A 213 -0.50 6.84 15.37
CA VAL A 213 -1.16 7.30 14.13
C VAL A 213 -2.28 8.28 14.48
N THR A 214 -3.17 7.91 15.39
CA THR A 214 -4.29 8.75 15.81
C THR A 214 -3.84 10.03 16.51
N ARG A 215 -2.79 9.96 17.35
CA ARG A 215 -2.22 11.16 17.99
C ARG A 215 -1.55 12.11 17.00
N ALA A 216 -1.05 11.59 15.89
CA ALA A 216 -0.51 12.40 14.80
C ALA A 216 -1.60 13.02 13.92
N GLY A 217 -2.87 12.79 14.22
CA GLY A 217 -4.01 13.38 13.50
C GLY A 217 -4.42 12.62 12.25
N TYR A 218 -4.04 11.34 12.13
CA TYR A 218 -4.41 10.47 11.01
C TYR A 218 -5.22 9.27 11.50
N GLU A 219 -5.90 8.62 10.58
CA GLU A 219 -6.60 7.36 10.85
C GLU A 219 -6.32 6.32 9.76
N TYR A 220 -6.31 5.08 10.19
CA TYR A 220 -6.23 3.90 9.36
C TYR A 220 -7.51 3.08 9.54
N ILE A 221 -8.17 2.80 8.43
CA ILE A 221 -9.44 2.08 8.40
C ILE A 221 -9.25 0.83 7.53
N GLU A 222 -9.87 -0.26 7.92
CA GLU A 222 -9.92 -1.49 7.17
C GLU A 222 -11.38 -1.85 6.91
N VAL A 223 -11.75 -1.92 5.64
CA VAL A 223 -13.09 -2.26 5.20
C VAL A 223 -13.05 -3.63 4.51
N LYS A 224 -13.86 -4.54 4.98
CA LYS A 224 -13.99 -5.87 4.37
C LYS A 224 -14.87 -5.78 3.12
N LYS A 225 -14.56 -6.58 2.09
CA LYS A 225 -15.35 -6.63 0.84
C LYS A 225 -16.84 -6.93 1.09
N SER A 226 -17.15 -7.72 2.10
CA SER A 226 -18.54 -8.07 2.46
C SER A 226 -19.38 -6.90 2.98
N HIS A 227 -18.81 -5.73 3.13
CA HIS A 227 -19.51 -4.52 3.60
C HIS A 227 -19.70 -3.46 2.50
N TRP A 228 -19.57 -3.85 1.22
CA TRP A 228 -19.79 -2.99 0.05
C TRP A 228 -21.13 -3.27 -0.60
#